data_3c47f04b9bc7812695e541e10f7fbc69
#
_entry.id   3c47f04b9bc7812695e541e10f7fbc69
#
_cell.length_a   1.000
_cell.length_b   1.000
_cell.length_c   1.000
_cell.angle_alpha   90.00
_cell.angle_beta   90.00
_cell.angle_gamma   90.00
#
_symmetry.space_group_name_H-M   'P 1'
#
loop_
_entity.id
_entity.type
_entity.pdbx_description
1 polymer ?
#
loop_
_entity_poly.entity_id
_entity_poly.type
_entity_poly.pdbx_seq_one_letter_code
_entity_poly.pdbx_strand_id
1 'polypeptide(L)'
;MRMKRFLALCMILCMVFTLTTGISASAEEAQTADTPVVYFTDDISPEGLVAVYEALNWTPTGKVAVKLSTGEPPASNYLRPELIKNLVQGLDATIVECNTAYGGFRAATAEHYQVAEDHGFTEIADFQILDEDGSKEIPVEGGTHLTGDLVGDHFDDYGSYVILSHFKGHAMAGYGGAIKNISIGLASSRGKVRIHSGGTSDTHWHDELHTEFLESMAEAAKGVSDYLGDRIVYVSVMNRISIDCDCDGYPEEPDIHDIGILASTDPVALDQACLDLVWEADGSESLLERIDELDGLHTLEHAEEIGLGSRTYTLVDINNT
;
A
#
# COMPACT_ATOMS: atom_id res chain seq x y z
N MET A 1 -15.87 -52.10 45.79
CA MET A 1 -16.95 -53.09 45.92
C MET A 1 -18.03 -52.68 44.93
N ARG A 2 -18.13 -53.35 43.80
CA ARG A 2 -19.19 -54.19 43.29
C ARG A 2 -20.59 -53.55 43.52
N MET A 3 -21.53 -53.38 42.59
CA MET A 3 -21.94 -54.26 41.49
C MET A 3 -23.11 -53.60 40.72
N LYS A 4 -23.10 -53.59 39.39
CA LYS A 4 -23.99 -54.30 38.43
C LYS A 4 -25.47 -53.87 38.32
N ARG A 5 -25.80 -53.42 37.08
CA ARG A 5 -26.90 -53.88 36.18
C ARG A 5 -28.37 -53.58 36.55
N PHE A 6 -29.18 -52.98 35.63
CA PHE A 6 -30.09 -53.74 34.74
C PHE A 6 -30.72 -52.83 33.65
N LEU A 7 -30.82 -53.37 32.46
CA LEU A 7 -31.61 -52.91 31.31
C LEU A 7 -33.13 -52.98 31.61
N ALA A 8 -33.88 -52.01 31.02
CA ALA A 8 -35.26 -52.27 30.61
C ALA A 8 -35.60 -51.48 29.36
N LEU A 9 -35.94 -52.22 28.33
CA LEU A 9 -36.41 -51.80 26.99
C LEU A 9 -37.93 -51.58 27.07
N CYS A 10 -38.44 -50.45 26.66
CA CYS A 10 -39.86 -50.25 26.33
C CYS A 10 -39.98 -49.50 24.99
N MET A 11 -40.40 -50.27 23.97
CA MET A 11 -40.90 -49.73 22.71
C MET A 11 -42.29 -49.13 22.92
N ILE A 12 -42.49 -47.87 22.53
CA ILE A 12 -43.82 -47.32 22.24
C ILE A 12 -43.73 -46.66 20.86
N LEU A 13 -44.48 -47.23 19.94
CA LEU A 13 -44.73 -46.77 18.58
C LEU A 13 -45.76 -45.64 18.63
N CYS A 14 -45.40 -44.43 18.25
CA CYS A 14 -46.37 -43.39 17.95
C CYS A 14 -46.04 -42.75 16.62
N MET A 15 -47.01 -42.80 15.71
CA MET A 15 -47.01 -42.15 14.40
C MET A 15 -46.84 -40.64 14.55
N VAL A 16 -45.89 -40.09 13.82
CA VAL A 16 -45.73 -38.65 13.70
C VAL A 16 -46.10 -38.23 12.30
N PHE A 17 -47.07 -37.37 12.22
CA PHE A 17 -47.42 -36.57 11.04
C PHE A 17 -46.26 -35.68 10.66
N THR A 18 -45.71 -35.86 9.48
CA THR A 18 -44.73 -34.92 8.90
C THR A 18 -45.43 -33.73 8.31
N LEU A 19 -45.40 -32.58 9.00
CA LEU A 19 -45.53 -31.29 8.36
C LEU A 19 -44.15 -30.86 7.84
N THR A 20 -43.93 -31.00 6.55
CA THR A 20 -42.79 -30.37 5.87
C THR A 20 -43.10 -28.91 5.63
N THR A 21 -42.67 -28.03 6.54
CA THR A 21 -42.46 -26.64 6.22
C THR A 21 -41.13 -26.52 5.52
N GLY A 22 -41.18 -26.30 4.21
CA GLY A 22 -39.99 -25.97 3.42
C GLY A 22 -39.40 -24.61 3.87
N ILE A 23 -38.35 -24.68 4.69
CA ILE A 23 -37.45 -23.53 4.84
C ILE A 23 -36.47 -23.64 3.69
N SER A 24 -36.72 -22.86 2.62
CA SER A 24 -35.73 -22.58 1.61
C SER A 24 -34.66 -21.69 2.28
N ALA A 25 -33.62 -22.31 2.80
CA ALA A 25 -32.40 -21.60 3.08
C ALA A 25 -31.77 -21.27 1.71
N SER A 26 -31.95 -20.02 1.28
CA SER A 26 -31.06 -19.47 0.27
C SER A 26 -29.66 -19.50 0.89
N ALA A 27 -28.83 -20.47 0.46
CA ALA A 27 -27.40 -20.35 0.61
C ALA A 27 -27.06 -19.09 -0.22
N GLU A 28 -26.78 -18.00 0.46
CA GLU A 28 -26.05 -16.88 -0.09
C GLU A 28 -24.72 -17.50 -0.55
N GLU A 29 -24.54 -17.66 -1.85
CA GLU A 29 -23.26 -17.99 -2.44
C GLU A 29 -22.35 -16.82 -2.01
N ALA A 30 -21.53 -17.06 -1.00
CA ALA A 30 -20.38 -16.21 -0.74
C ALA A 30 -19.57 -16.25 -2.06
N GLN A 31 -19.65 -15.17 -2.80
CA GLN A 31 -18.84 -14.93 -4.00
C GLN A 31 -17.39 -15.05 -3.50
N THR A 32 -16.72 -16.16 -3.82
CA THR A 32 -15.29 -16.29 -3.56
C THR A 32 -14.63 -15.20 -4.38
N ALA A 33 -14.24 -14.11 -3.74
CA ALA A 33 -13.40 -13.12 -4.37
C ALA A 33 -12.19 -13.87 -4.94
N ASP A 34 -11.89 -13.65 -6.21
CA ASP A 34 -10.71 -14.27 -6.81
C ASP A 34 -9.48 -13.83 -6.01
N THR A 35 -8.64 -14.77 -5.61
CA THR A 35 -7.42 -14.49 -4.86
C THR A 35 -6.55 -13.52 -5.67
N PRO A 36 -6.13 -12.37 -5.11
CA PRO A 36 -5.29 -11.43 -5.81
C PRO A 36 -4.02 -12.06 -6.34
N VAL A 37 -3.59 -11.60 -7.52
CA VAL A 37 -2.32 -12.03 -8.12
C VAL A 37 -1.27 -10.96 -7.89
N VAL A 38 -0.09 -11.38 -7.44
CA VAL A 38 1.11 -10.57 -7.36
C VAL A 38 2.12 -11.12 -8.37
N TYR A 39 2.49 -10.32 -9.35
CA TYR A 39 3.54 -10.65 -10.32
C TYR A 39 4.89 -10.27 -9.76
N PHE A 40 5.91 -11.07 -10.01
CA PHE A 40 7.26 -10.89 -9.51
C PHE A 40 8.30 -11.11 -10.60
N THR A 41 9.37 -10.30 -10.56
CA THR A 41 10.62 -10.52 -11.31
C THR A 41 11.83 -10.20 -10.44
N ASP A 42 12.91 -10.96 -10.56
CA ASP A 42 14.20 -10.63 -9.96
C ASP A 42 15.06 -9.70 -10.85
N ASP A 43 14.58 -9.40 -12.07
CA ASP A 43 15.23 -8.45 -12.98
C ASP A 43 14.95 -6.99 -12.57
N ILE A 44 15.82 -6.40 -11.76
CA ILE A 44 15.76 -4.99 -11.38
C ILE A 44 16.43 -4.11 -12.45
N SER A 45 15.83 -4.13 -13.63
CA SER A 45 16.20 -3.28 -14.76
C SER A 45 15.01 -2.45 -15.24
N PRO A 46 15.22 -1.42 -16.09
CA PRO A 46 14.12 -0.72 -16.73
C PRO A 46 13.19 -1.64 -17.52
N GLU A 47 13.73 -2.71 -18.11
CA GLU A 47 13.01 -3.73 -18.88
C GLU A 47 12.20 -4.64 -17.94
N GLY A 48 12.77 -5.08 -16.81
CA GLY A 48 12.08 -5.88 -15.80
C GLY A 48 10.93 -5.11 -15.14
N LEU A 49 11.11 -3.81 -14.88
CA LEU A 49 10.05 -2.94 -14.37
C LEU A 49 8.88 -2.83 -15.35
N VAL A 50 9.16 -2.67 -16.64
CA VAL A 50 8.11 -2.64 -17.66
C VAL A 50 7.42 -4.00 -17.77
N ALA A 51 8.19 -5.10 -17.77
CA ALA A 51 7.65 -6.45 -17.91
C ALA A 51 6.68 -6.80 -16.76
N VAL A 52 7.02 -6.49 -15.50
CA VAL A 52 6.13 -6.78 -14.37
C VAL A 52 4.88 -5.90 -14.37
N TYR A 53 4.99 -4.65 -14.82
CA TYR A 53 3.83 -3.78 -15.03
C TYR A 53 2.92 -4.32 -16.14
N GLU A 54 3.48 -4.74 -17.28
CA GLU A 54 2.70 -5.30 -18.40
C GLU A 54 1.99 -6.61 -18.02
N ALA A 55 2.56 -7.40 -17.10
CA ALA A 55 1.94 -8.62 -16.57
C ALA A 55 0.59 -8.35 -15.88
N LEU A 56 0.35 -7.14 -15.37
CA LEU A 56 -0.96 -6.75 -14.84
C LEU A 56 -2.09 -6.76 -15.90
N ASN A 57 -1.74 -6.71 -17.18
CA ASN A 57 -2.69 -6.57 -18.28
C ASN A 57 -3.72 -5.44 -18.02
N TRP A 58 -3.26 -4.37 -17.43
CA TRP A 58 -4.06 -3.19 -17.08
C TRP A 58 -3.88 -2.10 -18.14
N THR A 59 -4.96 -1.37 -18.44
CA THR A 59 -4.94 -0.29 -19.43
C THR A 59 -5.36 1.01 -18.75
N PRO A 60 -4.48 2.02 -18.69
CA PRO A 60 -4.82 3.30 -18.10
C PRO A 60 -5.81 4.08 -18.95
N THR A 61 -6.55 4.98 -18.34
CA THR A 61 -7.49 5.91 -18.97
C THR A 61 -7.13 7.36 -18.63
N GLY A 62 -7.26 8.25 -19.61
CA GLY A 62 -6.94 9.67 -19.42
C GLY A 62 -5.44 9.94 -19.20
N LYS A 63 -5.11 11.05 -18.55
CA LYS A 63 -3.73 11.35 -18.16
C LYS A 63 -3.28 10.36 -17.08
N VAL A 64 -2.05 9.91 -17.16
CA VAL A 64 -1.47 8.95 -16.20
C VAL A 64 -0.57 9.68 -15.22
N ALA A 65 -0.79 9.46 -13.93
CA ALA A 65 0.10 9.84 -12.86
C ALA A 65 0.96 8.65 -12.43
N VAL A 66 2.27 8.81 -12.34
CA VAL A 66 3.16 7.87 -11.64
C VAL A 66 3.52 8.49 -10.29
N LYS A 67 2.98 7.90 -9.20
CA LYS A 67 3.26 8.37 -7.83
C LYS A 67 4.44 7.63 -7.25
N LEU A 68 5.45 8.38 -6.89
CA LEU A 68 6.67 7.88 -6.24
C LEU A 68 7.13 8.82 -5.12
N SER A 69 8.27 8.55 -4.51
CA SER A 69 8.99 9.47 -3.61
C SER A 69 10.24 9.96 -4.30
N THR A 70 10.40 11.29 -4.40
CA THR A 70 11.60 11.90 -4.98
C THR A 70 12.83 11.81 -4.07
N GLY A 71 12.63 11.47 -2.80
CA GLY A 71 13.69 11.34 -1.81
C GLY A 71 14.14 12.66 -1.21
N GLU A 72 14.53 12.64 0.05
CA GLU A 72 15.09 13.81 0.73
C GLU A 72 16.58 13.92 0.42
N PRO A 73 17.10 15.11 0.00
CA PRO A 73 18.52 15.30 -0.21
C PRO A 73 19.30 15.27 1.12
N PRO A 74 20.62 14.99 1.12
CA PRO A 74 21.44 14.86 -0.09
C PRO A 74 21.65 13.42 -0.56
N ALA A 75 21.28 12.37 0.20
CA ALA A 75 21.77 11.03 -0.06
C ALA A 75 20.73 9.90 0.13
N SER A 76 19.43 10.21 0.17
CA SER A 76 18.38 9.20 0.34
C SER A 76 18.40 8.11 -0.74
N ASN A 77 17.82 6.95 -0.41
CA ASN A 77 17.85 5.75 -1.26
C ASN A 77 16.73 5.69 -2.32
N TYR A 78 16.13 6.82 -2.70
CA TYR A 78 15.01 6.89 -3.65
C TYR A 78 15.25 6.13 -4.97
N LEU A 79 14.18 5.77 -5.66
CA LEU A 79 14.23 5.11 -6.98
C LEU A 79 14.87 6.04 -8.00
N ARG A 80 15.92 5.56 -8.65
CA ARG A 80 16.69 6.37 -9.60
C ARG A 80 15.92 6.53 -10.92
N PRO A 81 15.94 7.73 -11.54
CA PRO A 81 15.28 8.01 -12.81
C PRO A 81 15.62 7.03 -13.92
N GLU A 82 16.87 6.55 -13.96
CA GLU A 82 17.33 5.60 -14.97
C GLU A 82 16.56 4.27 -14.92
N LEU A 83 16.17 3.81 -13.73
CA LEU A 83 15.39 2.58 -13.56
C LEU A 83 13.94 2.75 -14.05
N ILE A 84 13.33 3.90 -13.76
CA ILE A 84 11.89 4.09 -13.96
C ILE A 84 11.53 4.73 -15.31
N LYS A 85 12.53 5.26 -16.03
CA LYS A 85 12.35 6.04 -17.25
C LYS A 85 11.50 5.33 -18.31
N ASN A 86 11.80 4.05 -18.59
CA ASN A 86 11.10 3.31 -19.64
C ASN A 86 9.60 3.17 -19.33
N LEU A 87 9.24 2.90 -18.08
CA LEU A 87 7.85 2.82 -17.66
C LEU A 87 7.15 4.18 -17.78
N VAL A 88 7.73 5.23 -17.20
CA VAL A 88 7.12 6.57 -17.17
C VAL A 88 6.92 7.12 -18.58
N GLN A 89 7.93 7.01 -19.45
CA GLN A 89 7.86 7.46 -20.84
C GLN A 89 6.94 6.59 -21.70
N GLY A 90 6.92 5.26 -21.48
CA GLY A 90 6.03 4.34 -22.18
C GLY A 90 4.55 4.64 -21.90
N LEU A 91 4.25 5.19 -20.73
CA LEU A 91 2.90 5.60 -20.32
C LEU A 91 2.53 7.05 -20.68
N ASP A 92 3.47 7.84 -21.21
CA ASP A 92 3.32 9.29 -21.36
C ASP A 92 2.83 9.93 -20.05
N ALA A 93 3.42 9.50 -18.94
CA ALA A 93 2.95 9.83 -17.61
C ALA A 93 3.63 11.07 -17.04
N THR A 94 2.92 11.75 -16.14
CA THR A 94 3.48 12.78 -15.25
C THR A 94 3.90 12.10 -13.94
N ILE A 95 5.09 12.39 -13.45
CA ILE A 95 5.51 12.02 -12.10
C ILE A 95 4.83 12.95 -11.10
N VAL A 96 4.21 12.40 -10.06
CA VAL A 96 3.47 13.22 -9.09
C VAL A 96 3.90 12.93 -7.66
N GLU A 97 3.88 13.97 -6.82
CA GLU A 97 4.07 13.91 -5.38
C GLU A 97 3.20 14.96 -4.65
N CYS A 98 3.19 14.90 -3.31
CA CYS A 98 2.69 15.97 -2.45
C CYS A 98 3.78 16.42 -1.49
N ASN A 99 3.74 17.68 -1.09
CA ASN A 99 4.65 18.27 -0.11
C ASN A 99 4.64 17.46 1.20
N THR A 100 5.78 17.42 1.87
CA THR A 100 5.90 16.75 3.18
C THR A 100 5.32 17.63 4.29
N ALA A 101 4.97 17.00 5.43
CA ALA A 101 4.42 17.68 6.60
C ALA A 101 5.48 17.91 7.70
N TYR A 102 6.68 17.35 7.53
CA TYR A 102 7.84 17.63 8.38
C TYR A 102 8.72 18.70 7.75
N GLY A 103 9.63 19.28 8.52
CA GLY A 103 10.62 20.21 7.97
C GLY A 103 11.63 19.46 7.11
N GLY A 104 11.98 20.00 5.95
CA GLY A 104 12.91 19.42 5.00
C GLY A 104 12.78 20.12 3.66
N PHE A 105 13.55 19.72 2.66
CA PHE A 105 13.56 20.37 1.36
C PHE A 105 12.30 20.13 0.54
N ARG A 106 11.49 19.13 0.90
CA ARG A 106 10.23 18.81 0.24
C ARG A 106 9.00 19.34 0.96
N ALA A 107 9.18 20.21 1.97
CA ALA A 107 8.06 20.80 2.71
C ALA A 107 7.46 22.02 2.00
N ALA A 108 8.24 22.74 1.21
CA ALA A 108 7.77 23.89 0.44
C ALA A 108 7.81 23.59 -1.05
N THR A 109 6.73 23.93 -1.77
CA THR A 109 6.53 23.59 -3.18
C THR A 109 7.72 23.96 -4.07
N ALA A 110 8.24 25.18 -3.97
CA ALA A 110 9.36 25.60 -4.81
C ALA A 110 10.66 24.82 -4.57
N GLU A 111 10.93 24.48 -3.30
CA GLU A 111 12.09 23.67 -2.92
C GLU A 111 11.91 22.20 -3.33
N HIS A 112 10.68 21.69 -3.26
CA HIS A 112 10.35 20.34 -3.68
C HIS A 112 10.48 20.15 -5.20
N TYR A 113 10.09 21.15 -6.01
CA TYR A 113 10.38 21.15 -7.44
C TYR A 113 11.88 21.13 -7.72
N GLN A 114 12.68 21.89 -6.94
CA GLN A 114 14.14 21.87 -7.07
C GLN A 114 14.73 20.50 -6.72
N VAL A 115 14.21 19.82 -5.68
CA VAL A 115 14.61 18.43 -5.37
C VAL A 115 14.33 17.48 -6.54
N ALA A 116 13.15 17.59 -7.17
CA ALA A 116 12.82 16.76 -8.32
C ALA A 116 13.75 17.02 -9.52
N GLU A 117 14.15 18.27 -9.74
CA GLU A 117 15.13 18.65 -10.78
C GLU A 117 16.53 18.13 -10.42
N ASP A 118 17.03 18.39 -9.21
CA ASP A 118 18.36 17.96 -8.76
C ASP A 118 18.53 16.42 -8.76
N HIS A 119 17.44 15.70 -8.52
CA HIS A 119 17.42 14.23 -8.56
C HIS A 119 17.14 13.66 -9.96
N GLY A 120 16.95 14.50 -10.99
CA GLY A 120 16.84 14.11 -12.39
C GLY A 120 15.46 13.64 -12.84
N PHE A 121 14.40 13.77 -12.02
CA PHE A 121 13.06 13.35 -12.40
C PHE A 121 12.47 14.18 -13.53
N THR A 122 12.75 15.49 -13.55
CA THR A 122 12.29 16.40 -14.60
C THR A 122 12.98 16.19 -15.95
N GLU A 123 14.08 15.44 -15.99
CA GLU A 123 14.75 15.06 -17.23
C GLU A 123 14.05 13.90 -17.96
N ILE A 124 13.24 13.12 -17.25
CA ILE A 124 12.60 11.93 -17.81
C ILE A 124 11.10 12.08 -18.07
N ALA A 125 10.42 13.00 -17.38
CA ALA A 125 8.99 13.26 -17.52
C ALA A 125 8.61 14.65 -16.98
N ASP A 126 7.37 15.07 -17.26
CA ASP A 126 6.74 16.17 -16.51
C ASP A 126 6.60 15.78 -15.02
N PHE A 127 6.71 16.77 -14.15
CA PHE A 127 6.59 16.60 -12.71
C PHE A 127 5.59 17.59 -12.13
N GLN A 128 4.71 17.12 -11.21
CA GLN A 128 3.73 17.97 -10.54
C GLN A 128 3.60 17.64 -9.06
N ILE A 129 3.54 18.69 -8.24
CA ILE A 129 3.18 18.62 -6.83
C ILE A 129 1.68 18.78 -6.70
N LEU A 130 0.98 17.71 -6.34
CA LEU A 130 -0.48 17.68 -6.38
C LEU A 130 -1.14 18.62 -5.38
N ASP A 131 -0.47 18.99 -4.29
CA ASP A 131 -0.98 19.89 -3.26
C ASP A 131 -0.38 21.30 -3.33
N GLU A 132 0.15 21.71 -4.50
CA GLU A 132 0.74 23.05 -4.67
C GLU A 132 -0.27 24.19 -4.50
N ASP A 133 -1.53 23.96 -4.85
CA ASP A 133 -2.63 24.92 -4.72
C ASP A 133 -3.55 24.64 -3.51
N GLY A 134 -3.34 23.52 -2.81
CA GLY A 134 -4.11 23.17 -1.62
C GLY A 134 -4.50 21.70 -1.50
N SER A 135 -5.65 21.49 -0.87
CA SER A 135 -6.13 20.13 -0.55
C SER A 135 -7.57 19.94 -0.99
N LYS A 136 -7.87 18.75 -1.51
CA LYS A 136 -9.21 18.25 -1.79
C LYS A 136 -9.54 17.16 -0.79
N GLU A 137 -10.76 17.13 -0.26
CA GLU A 137 -11.23 16.03 0.58
C GLU A 137 -11.94 14.97 -0.27
N ILE A 138 -11.54 13.72 -0.09
CA ILE A 138 -12.21 12.54 -0.65
C ILE A 138 -12.81 11.71 0.49
N PRO A 139 -13.95 10.98 0.28
CA PRO A 139 -14.56 10.20 1.34
C PRO A 139 -13.70 8.99 1.74
N VAL A 140 -13.78 8.63 3.03
CA VAL A 140 -13.28 7.36 3.57
C VAL A 140 -14.48 6.60 4.12
N GLU A 141 -14.95 5.60 3.39
CA GLU A 141 -16.11 4.82 3.77
C GLU A 141 -15.71 3.73 4.79
N GLY A 142 -16.41 3.73 5.93
CA GLY A 142 -16.20 2.72 6.97
C GLY A 142 -14.96 2.92 7.83
N GLY A 143 -14.27 4.04 7.74
CA GLY A 143 -13.15 4.36 8.60
C GLY A 143 -13.59 4.58 10.06
N THR A 144 -12.73 4.17 10.99
CA THR A 144 -12.91 4.38 12.43
C THR A 144 -12.36 5.74 12.86
N HIS A 145 -11.26 6.15 12.26
CA HIS A 145 -10.53 7.38 12.56
C HIS A 145 -10.78 8.46 11.52
N LEU A 146 -10.88 8.07 10.25
CA LEU A 146 -11.07 8.99 9.13
C LEU A 146 -12.47 8.85 8.52
N THR A 147 -13.15 9.97 8.32
CA THR A 147 -14.35 10.06 7.48
C THR A 147 -14.04 10.65 6.11
N GLY A 148 -12.86 11.21 5.94
CA GLY A 148 -12.34 11.79 4.71
C GLY A 148 -10.85 11.96 4.77
N ASP A 149 -10.20 11.77 3.63
CA ASP A 149 -8.78 12.03 3.43
C ASP A 149 -8.58 13.34 2.65
N LEU A 150 -7.52 14.08 3.00
CA LEU A 150 -7.12 15.31 2.31
C LEU A 150 -5.99 15.01 1.33
N VAL A 151 -6.35 14.72 0.10
CA VAL A 151 -5.39 14.56 -1.01
C VAL A 151 -5.01 15.91 -1.61
N GLY A 152 -4.01 15.95 -2.50
CA GLY A 152 -3.66 17.16 -3.22
C GLY A 152 -4.81 17.67 -4.09
N ASP A 153 -4.90 19.01 -4.29
CA ASP A 153 -6.00 19.63 -5.05
C ASP A 153 -6.01 19.20 -6.53
N HIS A 154 -4.83 18.90 -7.08
CA HIS A 154 -4.65 18.41 -8.44
C HIS A 154 -4.87 16.89 -8.62
N PHE A 155 -5.36 16.20 -7.60
CA PHE A 155 -5.58 14.76 -7.65
C PHE A 155 -6.51 14.32 -8.80
N ASP A 156 -7.54 15.11 -9.13
CA ASP A 156 -8.49 14.79 -10.22
C ASP A 156 -7.99 15.16 -11.62
N ASP A 157 -6.83 15.80 -11.76
CA ASP A 157 -6.28 16.12 -13.08
C ASP A 157 -5.81 14.89 -13.86
N TYR A 158 -5.76 13.73 -13.16
CA TYR A 158 -5.30 12.45 -13.69
C TYR A 158 -6.43 11.43 -13.74
N GLY A 159 -6.51 10.75 -14.88
CA GLY A 159 -7.49 9.68 -15.10
C GLY A 159 -7.07 8.35 -14.49
N SER A 160 -5.76 8.11 -14.36
CA SER A 160 -5.22 6.84 -13.86
C SER A 160 -3.93 7.05 -13.05
N TYR A 161 -3.69 6.14 -12.11
CA TYR A 161 -2.54 6.19 -11.22
C TYR A 161 -1.74 4.88 -11.24
N VAL A 162 -0.43 4.98 -11.43
CA VAL A 162 0.54 3.92 -11.14
C VAL A 162 1.28 4.30 -9.85
N ILE A 163 1.08 3.54 -8.81
CA ILE A 163 1.74 3.75 -7.52
C ILE A 163 3.06 3.00 -7.56
N LEU A 164 4.15 3.71 -7.82
CA LEU A 164 5.49 3.15 -7.91
C LEU A 164 6.20 3.35 -6.57
N SER A 165 6.25 2.31 -5.78
CA SER A 165 6.78 2.33 -4.43
C SER A 165 8.21 1.80 -4.40
N HIS A 166 9.08 2.49 -3.69
CA HIS A 166 10.32 1.92 -3.19
C HIS A 166 10.02 1.25 -1.85
N PHE A 167 10.16 -0.09 -1.77
CA PHE A 167 9.92 -0.83 -0.53
C PHE A 167 11.13 -0.75 0.40
N LYS A 168 10.94 -0.38 1.65
CA LYS A 168 12.01 -0.12 2.65
C LYS A 168 11.45 -0.02 4.06
N GLY A 169 12.33 0.14 5.05
CA GLY A 169 11.96 0.48 6.41
C GLY A 169 11.35 1.87 6.55
N HIS A 170 10.75 2.13 7.70
CA HIS A 170 10.20 3.42 8.06
C HIS A 170 10.22 3.66 9.58
N ALA A 171 10.61 4.88 9.98
CA ALA A 171 10.82 5.24 11.38
C ALA A 171 9.55 5.25 12.25
N MET A 172 8.36 5.33 11.66
CA MET A 172 7.09 5.36 12.41
C MET A 172 6.16 4.19 12.06
N ALA A 173 6.18 3.69 10.82
CA ALA A 173 5.26 2.64 10.38
C ALA A 173 5.92 1.25 10.25
N GLY A 174 7.16 1.09 10.73
CA GLY A 174 7.93 -0.14 10.56
C GLY A 174 8.47 -0.31 9.16
N TYR A 175 7.63 -0.27 8.15
CA TYR A 175 7.99 -0.31 6.72
C TYR A 175 7.18 0.70 5.90
N GLY A 176 7.61 0.89 4.66
CA GLY A 176 6.91 1.71 3.68
C GLY A 176 6.80 0.99 2.34
N GLY A 177 5.58 0.67 1.92
CA GLY A 177 5.21 0.02 0.67
C GLY A 177 4.11 0.77 -0.07
N ALA A 178 3.25 0.03 -0.78
CA ALA A 178 2.14 0.58 -1.57
C ALA A 178 1.11 1.31 -0.70
N ILE A 179 0.68 0.72 0.42
CA ILE A 179 -0.30 1.31 1.34
C ILE A 179 0.18 2.69 1.82
N LYS A 180 1.44 2.79 2.26
CA LYS A 180 2.01 4.07 2.69
C LYS A 180 2.11 5.07 1.53
N ASN A 181 2.45 4.62 0.34
CA ASN A 181 2.60 5.49 -0.83
C ASN A 181 1.26 6.08 -1.30
N ILE A 182 0.16 5.32 -1.23
CA ILE A 182 -1.17 5.85 -1.58
C ILE A 182 -1.80 6.66 -0.47
N SER A 183 -1.56 6.34 0.81
CA SER A 183 -2.07 7.12 1.94
C SER A 183 -1.24 8.39 2.15
N ILE A 184 -0.10 8.26 2.83
CA ILE A 184 0.78 9.40 3.14
C ILE A 184 1.30 10.08 1.86
N GLY A 185 1.60 9.30 0.81
CA GLY A 185 2.18 9.84 -0.42
C GLY A 185 1.24 10.75 -1.22
N LEU A 186 -0.06 10.43 -1.32
CA LEU A 186 -1.06 11.22 -2.05
C LEU A 186 -1.78 12.25 -1.16
N ALA A 187 -1.73 12.08 0.17
CA ALA A 187 -2.24 13.09 1.08
C ALA A 187 -1.47 14.41 0.91
N SER A 188 -2.20 15.54 0.91
CA SER A 188 -1.59 16.86 1.01
C SER A 188 -0.79 17.00 2.31
N SER A 189 0.01 18.04 2.47
CA SER A 189 0.74 18.26 3.73
C SER A 189 -0.21 18.30 4.95
N ARG A 190 -1.42 18.85 4.81
CA ARG A 190 -2.45 18.80 5.86
C ARG A 190 -3.04 17.41 6.05
N GLY A 191 -3.26 16.66 4.96
CA GLY A 191 -3.73 15.27 5.01
C GLY A 191 -2.74 14.38 5.73
N LYS A 192 -1.44 14.55 5.47
CA LYS A 192 -0.38 13.83 6.20
C LYS A 192 -0.48 14.07 7.71
N VAL A 193 -0.70 15.33 8.16
CA VAL A 193 -0.90 15.63 9.59
C VAL A 193 -2.16 14.93 10.12
N ARG A 194 -3.26 14.94 9.36
CA ARG A 194 -4.51 14.27 9.75
C ARG A 194 -4.28 12.78 9.97
N ILE A 195 -3.62 12.10 9.04
CA ILE A 195 -3.34 10.66 9.15
C ILE A 195 -2.43 10.38 10.36
N HIS A 196 -1.31 11.11 10.52
CA HIS A 196 -0.40 10.93 11.65
C HIS A 196 -1.00 11.29 13.01
N SER A 197 -2.10 12.01 13.03
CA SER A 197 -2.82 12.37 14.24
C SER A 197 -4.06 11.49 14.48
N GLY A 198 -4.16 10.31 13.86
CA GLY A 198 -5.30 9.42 14.04
C GLY A 198 -6.64 10.10 13.73
N GLY A 199 -6.71 10.97 12.72
CA GLY A 199 -7.90 11.71 12.33
C GLY A 199 -8.27 12.89 13.24
N THR A 200 -7.58 13.09 14.37
CA THR A 200 -7.99 14.07 15.39
C THR A 200 -7.62 15.52 15.04
N SER A 201 -6.64 15.74 14.16
CA SER A 201 -6.17 17.07 13.75
C SER A 201 -5.55 17.04 12.36
N ASP A 202 -5.70 18.14 11.62
CA ASP A 202 -4.99 18.38 10.35
C ASP A 202 -3.96 19.53 10.44
N THR A 203 -3.68 19.99 11.67
CA THR A 203 -2.77 21.10 11.96
C THR A 203 -1.77 20.79 13.09
N HIS A 204 -2.01 19.76 13.89
CA HIS A 204 -1.16 19.36 15.00
C HIS A 204 -0.82 17.89 14.90
N TRP A 205 0.46 17.60 14.90
CA TRP A 205 1.00 16.24 14.90
C TRP A 205 0.88 15.62 16.30
N HIS A 206 0.49 14.34 16.37
CA HIS A 206 0.27 13.61 17.62
C HIS A 206 1.02 12.26 17.61
N ASP A 207 2.29 12.27 18.03
CA ASP A 207 3.13 11.06 18.03
C ASP A 207 2.65 9.98 19.03
N GLU A 208 1.85 10.36 20.01
CA GLU A 208 1.29 9.43 21.01
C GLU A 208 0.17 8.53 20.49
N LEU A 209 -0.38 8.84 19.32
CA LEU A 209 -1.49 8.08 18.70
C LEU A 209 -0.95 7.09 17.67
N HIS A 210 -0.06 6.19 18.10
CA HIS A 210 0.66 5.32 17.18
C HIS A 210 -0.25 4.29 16.49
N THR A 211 -1.10 3.59 17.23
CA THR A 211 -2.04 2.62 16.67
C THR A 211 -3.05 3.31 15.74
N GLU A 212 -3.62 4.43 16.20
CA GLU A 212 -4.56 5.24 15.41
C GLU A 212 -3.90 5.78 14.12
N PHE A 213 -2.61 6.08 14.16
CA PHE A 213 -1.84 6.44 12.95
C PHE A 213 -1.75 5.28 11.96
N LEU A 214 -1.39 4.07 12.42
CA LEU A 214 -1.29 2.89 11.56
C LEU A 214 -2.64 2.54 10.91
N GLU A 215 -3.72 2.60 11.70
CA GLU A 215 -5.09 2.37 11.21
C GLU A 215 -5.54 3.48 10.25
N SER A 216 -5.30 4.76 10.57
CA SER A 216 -5.61 5.88 9.69
C SER A 216 -4.87 5.81 8.35
N MET A 217 -3.66 5.26 8.33
CA MET A 217 -2.89 5.01 7.10
C MET A 217 -3.60 4.02 6.19
N ALA A 218 -4.11 2.91 6.74
CA ALA A 218 -4.91 1.94 6.01
C ALA A 218 -6.25 2.52 5.53
N GLU A 219 -6.91 3.30 6.37
CA GLU A 219 -8.19 3.97 6.06
C GLU A 219 -8.03 5.01 4.94
N ALA A 220 -6.99 5.85 4.97
CA ALA A 220 -6.67 6.80 3.90
C ALA A 220 -6.36 6.06 2.58
N ALA A 221 -5.58 4.98 2.65
CA ALA A 221 -5.30 4.13 1.49
C ALA A 221 -6.59 3.57 0.87
N LYS A 222 -7.53 3.11 1.72
CA LYS A 222 -8.84 2.65 1.27
C LYS A 222 -9.63 3.77 0.61
N GLY A 223 -9.66 4.96 1.19
CA GLY A 223 -10.32 6.12 0.59
C GLY A 223 -9.82 6.42 -0.83
N VAL A 224 -8.51 6.41 -1.04
CA VAL A 224 -7.90 6.60 -2.37
C VAL A 224 -8.26 5.45 -3.32
N SER A 225 -8.13 4.20 -2.88
CA SER A 225 -8.42 3.03 -3.72
C SER A 225 -9.90 2.97 -4.12
N ASP A 226 -10.81 3.20 -3.20
CA ASP A 226 -12.26 3.23 -3.46
C ASP A 226 -12.64 4.37 -4.42
N TYR A 227 -12.01 5.54 -4.26
CA TYR A 227 -12.26 6.71 -5.12
C TYR A 227 -11.79 6.49 -6.56
N LEU A 228 -10.65 5.84 -6.74
CA LEU A 228 -10.09 5.56 -8.07
C LEU A 228 -10.67 4.30 -8.70
N GLY A 229 -11.09 3.31 -7.91
CA GLY A 229 -11.60 2.03 -8.41
C GLY A 229 -10.56 1.29 -9.24
N ASP A 230 -10.91 0.93 -10.46
CA ASP A 230 -10.05 0.22 -11.42
C ASP A 230 -8.98 1.10 -12.11
N ARG A 231 -8.92 2.37 -11.75
CA ARG A 231 -7.99 3.35 -12.34
C ARG A 231 -6.65 3.46 -11.59
N ILE A 232 -6.32 2.51 -10.73
CA ILE A 232 -5.09 2.48 -9.93
C ILE A 232 -4.46 1.10 -9.95
N VAL A 233 -3.13 1.05 -10.06
CA VAL A 233 -2.33 -0.17 -9.91
C VAL A 233 -1.08 0.13 -9.10
N TYR A 234 -0.48 -0.92 -8.57
CA TYR A 234 0.61 -0.82 -7.60
C TYR A 234 1.82 -1.60 -8.08
N VAL A 235 2.99 -0.98 -7.98
CA VAL A 235 4.29 -1.58 -8.27
C VAL A 235 5.23 -1.26 -7.11
N SER A 236 5.92 -2.27 -6.59
CA SER A 236 6.92 -2.13 -5.54
C SER A 236 8.29 -2.59 -6.01
N VAL A 237 9.28 -1.74 -5.89
CA VAL A 237 10.68 -2.05 -6.20
C VAL A 237 11.42 -2.32 -4.90
N MET A 238 11.99 -3.51 -4.79
CA MET A 238 12.70 -4.01 -3.61
C MET A 238 14.21 -4.02 -3.86
N ASN A 239 14.77 -2.82 -4.01
CA ASN A 239 16.21 -2.61 -4.15
C ASN A 239 16.71 -1.60 -3.13
N ARG A 240 17.97 -1.68 -2.74
CA ARG A 240 18.59 -0.75 -1.78
C ARG A 240 17.76 -0.61 -0.51
N ILE A 241 17.26 -1.74 -0.01
CA ILE A 241 16.35 -1.82 1.12
C ILE A 241 17.14 -1.51 2.39
N SER A 242 16.90 -0.33 2.98
CA SER A 242 17.44 0.05 4.28
C SER A 242 16.32 0.12 5.33
N ILE A 243 16.69 0.19 6.60
CA ILE A 243 15.75 0.40 7.70
C ILE A 243 15.12 1.80 7.70
N ASP A 244 15.71 2.73 6.94
CA ASP A 244 15.26 4.10 6.82
C ASP A 244 14.51 4.35 5.51
N CYS A 245 13.66 5.36 5.54
CA CYS A 245 12.83 5.71 4.41
C CYS A 245 13.51 6.77 3.54
N ASP A 246 13.03 6.93 2.30
CA ASP A 246 13.48 8.01 1.39
C ASP A 246 13.23 9.42 1.94
N CYS A 247 12.57 9.54 3.08
CA CYS A 247 12.40 10.79 3.81
C CYS A 247 13.61 11.14 4.71
N ASP A 248 14.58 10.25 4.81
CA ASP A 248 15.87 10.51 5.45
C ASP A 248 16.93 10.85 4.40
N GLY A 249 17.57 12.01 4.56
CA GLY A 249 18.67 12.44 3.68
C GLY A 249 20.01 11.76 3.98
N TYR A 250 20.09 10.97 5.05
CA TYR A 250 21.29 10.23 5.50
C TYR A 250 20.91 8.84 6.02
N PRO A 251 20.26 8.02 5.18
CA PRO A 251 19.81 6.69 5.62
C PRO A 251 20.99 5.79 5.93
N GLU A 252 20.74 4.79 6.78
CA GLU A 252 21.66 3.67 6.96
C GLU A 252 21.91 2.94 5.63
N GLU A 253 23.10 2.34 5.49
CA GLU A 253 23.41 1.53 4.32
C GLU A 253 22.48 0.31 4.28
N PRO A 254 21.98 -0.07 3.09
CA PRO A 254 21.17 -1.26 2.93
C PRO A 254 21.92 -2.52 3.35
N ASP A 255 21.34 -3.32 4.21
CA ASP A 255 21.86 -4.61 4.70
C ASP A 255 21.14 -5.81 4.08
N ILE A 256 20.04 -5.59 3.38
CA ILE A 256 19.32 -6.60 2.59
C ILE A 256 19.76 -6.50 1.13
N HIS A 257 20.03 -7.64 0.49
CA HIS A 257 20.27 -7.69 -0.95
C HIS A 257 19.04 -7.24 -1.74
N ASP A 258 19.25 -6.68 -2.92
CA ASP A 258 18.18 -6.38 -3.86
C ASP A 258 17.38 -7.66 -4.16
N ILE A 259 16.05 -7.60 -4.07
CA ILE A 259 15.18 -8.78 -4.14
C ILE A 259 14.51 -8.88 -5.51
N GLY A 260 13.87 -7.79 -5.97
CA GLY A 260 13.12 -7.82 -7.22
C GLY A 260 12.11 -6.68 -7.34
N ILE A 261 11.19 -6.84 -8.29
CA ILE A 261 10.09 -5.92 -8.54
C ILE A 261 8.79 -6.70 -8.54
N LEU A 262 7.78 -6.18 -7.84
CA LEU A 262 6.46 -6.80 -7.75
C LEU A 262 5.37 -5.84 -8.26
N ALA A 263 4.28 -6.40 -8.79
CA ALA A 263 3.11 -5.62 -9.22
C ALA A 263 1.80 -6.35 -8.90
N SER A 264 0.79 -5.59 -8.49
CA SER A 264 -0.56 -6.10 -8.22
C SER A 264 -1.61 -5.01 -8.45
N THR A 265 -2.87 -5.40 -8.60
CA THR A 265 -4.04 -4.53 -8.50
C THR A 265 -4.57 -4.40 -7.07
N ASP A 266 -3.99 -5.16 -6.12
CA ASP A 266 -4.33 -5.16 -4.71
C ASP A 266 -3.12 -4.70 -3.87
N PRO A 267 -3.19 -3.56 -3.17
CA PRO A 267 -2.05 -3.03 -2.42
C PRO A 267 -1.73 -3.83 -1.16
N VAL A 268 -2.72 -4.52 -0.56
CA VAL A 268 -2.53 -5.36 0.61
C VAL A 268 -1.78 -6.64 0.23
N ALA A 269 -2.20 -7.28 -0.86
CA ALA A 269 -1.51 -8.44 -1.42
C ALA A 269 -0.06 -8.10 -1.81
N LEU A 270 0.15 -6.94 -2.41
CA LEU A 270 1.47 -6.49 -2.82
C LEU A 270 2.40 -6.28 -1.63
N ASP A 271 1.94 -5.53 -0.59
CA ASP A 271 2.76 -5.26 0.59
C ASP A 271 2.99 -6.55 1.40
N GLN A 272 2.01 -7.46 1.49
CA GLN A 272 2.21 -8.78 2.11
C GLN A 272 3.28 -9.59 1.38
N ALA A 273 3.23 -9.64 0.04
CA ALA A 273 4.23 -10.36 -0.75
C ALA A 273 5.64 -9.78 -0.58
N CYS A 274 5.77 -8.46 -0.52
CA CYS A 274 7.05 -7.82 -0.22
C CYS A 274 7.59 -8.22 1.17
N LEU A 275 6.72 -8.22 2.19
CA LEU A 275 7.08 -8.64 3.54
C LEU A 275 7.51 -10.11 3.59
N ASP A 276 6.77 -11.00 2.93
CA ASP A 276 7.10 -12.43 2.89
C ASP A 276 8.50 -12.65 2.28
N LEU A 277 8.86 -11.91 1.22
CA LEU A 277 10.19 -11.95 0.62
C LEU A 277 11.28 -11.39 1.55
N VAL A 278 10.96 -10.35 2.34
CA VAL A 278 11.90 -9.83 3.36
C VAL A 278 12.14 -10.87 4.45
N TRP A 279 11.10 -11.60 4.89
CA TRP A 279 11.27 -12.68 5.89
C TRP A 279 12.16 -13.82 5.40
N GLU A 280 12.22 -14.07 4.10
CA GLU A 280 13.05 -15.09 3.49
C GLU A 280 14.47 -14.59 3.14
N ALA A 281 14.69 -13.27 3.17
CA ALA A 281 15.97 -12.68 2.75
C ALA A 281 17.04 -12.74 3.83
N ASP A 282 18.27 -13.07 3.45
CA ASP A 282 19.43 -12.93 4.32
C ASP A 282 19.72 -11.45 4.62
N GLY A 283 20.06 -11.11 5.86
CA GLY A 283 20.38 -9.75 6.30
C GLY A 283 19.16 -8.88 6.62
N SER A 284 17.98 -9.49 6.73
CA SER A 284 16.73 -8.77 6.99
C SER A 284 16.46 -8.47 8.48
N GLU A 285 17.33 -8.90 9.38
CA GLU A 285 17.10 -8.86 10.82
C GLU A 285 16.82 -7.44 11.32
N SER A 286 17.54 -6.42 10.83
CA SER A 286 17.36 -5.03 11.25
C SER A 286 15.98 -4.47 10.84
N LEU A 287 15.54 -4.78 9.62
CA LEU A 287 14.23 -4.37 9.13
C LEU A 287 13.09 -5.10 9.83
N LEU A 288 13.24 -6.41 10.07
CA LEU A 288 12.25 -7.20 10.80
C LEU A 288 12.11 -6.73 12.26
N GLU A 289 13.22 -6.41 12.92
CA GLU A 289 13.20 -5.81 14.27
C GLU A 289 12.47 -4.44 14.27
N ARG A 290 12.73 -3.59 13.28
CA ARG A 290 12.04 -2.30 13.10
C ARG A 290 10.54 -2.49 12.89
N ILE A 291 10.12 -3.48 12.09
CA ILE A 291 8.71 -3.79 11.83
C ILE A 291 8.03 -4.27 13.12
N ASP A 292 8.69 -5.14 13.89
CA ASP A 292 8.16 -5.66 15.16
C ASP A 292 8.07 -4.57 16.25
N GLU A 293 9.13 -3.77 16.43
CA GLU A 293 9.16 -2.68 17.41
C GLU A 293 8.08 -1.62 17.19
N LEU A 294 7.70 -1.38 15.95
CA LEU A 294 6.72 -0.36 15.55
C LEU A 294 5.36 -0.95 15.19
N ASP A 295 5.11 -2.23 15.49
CA ASP A 295 3.85 -2.91 15.15
C ASP A 295 3.44 -2.73 13.68
N GLY A 296 4.44 -2.74 12.78
CA GLY A 296 4.25 -2.36 11.37
C GLY A 296 3.26 -3.24 10.61
N LEU A 297 3.03 -4.48 11.06
CA LEU A 297 2.04 -5.38 10.47
C LEU A 297 0.59 -4.96 10.76
N HIS A 298 0.36 -4.18 11.82
CA HIS A 298 -0.98 -3.74 12.21
C HIS A 298 -1.67 -2.95 11.09
N THR A 299 -0.92 -2.10 10.34
CA THR A 299 -1.46 -1.40 9.17
C THR A 299 -2.03 -2.37 8.13
N LEU A 300 -1.33 -3.48 7.88
CA LEU A 300 -1.73 -4.47 6.89
C LEU A 300 -2.93 -5.31 7.37
N GLU A 301 -2.95 -5.64 8.67
CA GLU A 301 -4.07 -6.35 9.31
C GLU A 301 -5.34 -5.51 9.27
N HIS A 302 -5.24 -4.25 9.67
CA HIS A 302 -6.37 -3.33 9.61
C HIS A 302 -6.84 -3.08 8.17
N ALA A 303 -5.91 -2.96 7.20
CA ALA A 303 -6.23 -2.81 5.79
C ALA A 303 -7.07 -3.98 5.24
N GLU A 304 -6.74 -5.23 5.60
CA GLU A 304 -7.54 -6.40 5.25
C GLU A 304 -8.89 -6.39 5.98
N GLU A 305 -8.92 -6.07 7.28
CA GLU A 305 -10.14 -6.01 8.09
C GLU A 305 -11.18 -5.03 7.52
N ILE A 306 -10.74 -3.84 7.09
CA ILE A 306 -11.62 -2.83 6.50
C ILE A 306 -11.94 -3.09 5.02
N GLY A 307 -11.38 -4.15 4.42
CA GLY A 307 -11.65 -4.55 3.05
C GLY A 307 -10.95 -3.71 1.97
N LEU A 308 -9.75 -3.18 2.24
CA LEU A 308 -8.90 -2.55 1.23
C LEU A 308 -8.37 -3.58 0.23
N GLY A 309 -8.04 -4.79 0.69
CA GLY A 309 -7.51 -5.88 -0.11
C GLY A 309 -7.37 -7.16 0.71
N SER A 310 -6.53 -8.09 0.26
CA SER A 310 -6.32 -9.37 0.93
C SER A 310 -4.83 -9.67 1.14
N ARG A 311 -4.50 -10.17 2.33
CA ARG A 311 -3.16 -10.71 2.66
C ARG A 311 -2.91 -12.09 2.05
N THR A 312 -3.98 -12.75 1.58
CA THR A 312 -3.85 -14.00 0.82
C THR A 312 -3.73 -13.69 -0.66
N TYR A 313 -2.68 -14.16 -1.31
CA TYR A 313 -2.38 -13.86 -2.71
C TYR A 313 -1.79 -15.08 -3.44
N THR A 314 -1.72 -14.99 -4.78
CA THR A 314 -0.97 -15.91 -5.62
C THR A 314 0.24 -15.20 -6.19
N LEU A 315 1.46 -15.67 -5.90
CA LEU A 315 2.68 -15.14 -6.51
C LEU A 315 2.92 -15.80 -7.87
N VAL A 316 3.14 -14.96 -8.88
CA VAL A 316 3.48 -15.39 -10.26
C VAL A 316 4.86 -14.84 -10.62
N ASP A 317 5.86 -15.72 -10.64
CA ASP A 317 7.19 -15.39 -11.13
C ASP A 317 7.18 -15.33 -12.67
N ILE A 318 7.41 -14.14 -13.23
CA ILE A 318 7.40 -13.92 -14.68
C ILE A 318 8.73 -14.24 -15.37
N ASN A 319 9.82 -14.50 -14.62
CA ASN A 319 11.11 -14.88 -15.19
C ASN A 319 11.05 -16.25 -15.86
N ASN A 320 10.10 -17.08 -15.46
CA ASN A 320 9.94 -18.45 -15.91
C ASN A 320 8.74 -18.66 -16.88
N THR A 321 8.12 -17.58 -17.36
CA THR A 321 7.01 -17.60 -18.34
C THR A 321 7.46 -17.07 -19.74
#